data_77bcdce79a8f3bc52e9c977f7b47006d
#
_entry.id   77bcdce79a8f3bc52e9c977f7b47006d
#
_cell.length_a   1.000
_cell.length_b   1.000
_cell.length_c   1.000
_cell.angle_alpha   90.00
_cell.angle_beta   90.00
_cell.angle_gamma   90.00
#
_symmetry.space_group_name_H-M   'P 1'
#
loop_
_entity.id
_entity.type
_entity.pdbx_description
1 polymer ?
#
loop_
_entity_poly.entity_id
_entity_poly.type
_entity_poly.pdbx_seq_one_letter_code
_entity_poly.pdbx_strand_id
1 'polypeptide(L)'
;MSSYQSISMFMKVLLRIDAVKIAWAFRRLYCPVKKDALVLEVGSGGSPYHRANVLLDAYEDTRERHWAPLVTDRPCVLGYGERLPFKDKVFDFVIASHVLEHSSDPESFLSELERVAKAGYIETPDAFMERINPYWDHRLEVSHKDGKLVIKKKSEWCIDQEISQLYEARAKNIIAKKTIPEHPFEFHTRFYWKSRIDYLIVNPDTDATWDVPNLSHSTTVADTPKARFGRIFLWLIRKFFSQNRRNSSIDIFKILQCPECASDINKIDSKTMAKLKAEIATPF
;
A
#
# COMPACT_ATOMS: atom_id res chain seq x y z
N MET A 1 -21.07 6.77 -7.97
CA MET A 1 -21.26 6.91 -6.50
C MET A 1 -20.02 7.61 -5.95
N SER A 2 -20.20 8.65 -5.12
CA SER A 2 -19.10 9.50 -4.63
C SER A 2 -18.08 8.70 -3.83
N SER A 3 -16.77 8.99 -3.98
CA SER A 3 -15.64 8.45 -3.21
C SER A 3 -15.80 8.57 -1.68
N TYR A 4 -16.82 9.28 -1.23
CA TYR A 4 -17.17 9.48 0.19
C TYR A 4 -18.01 8.37 0.83
N GLN A 5 -18.44 7.35 0.09
CA GLN A 5 -19.33 6.31 0.64
C GLN A 5 -18.66 5.40 1.69
N SER A 6 -17.35 5.36 1.71
CA SER A 6 -16.56 4.49 2.60
C SER A 6 -15.76 5.28 3.63
N ILE A 7 -16.40 6.23 4.30
CA ILE A 7 -15.79 7.02 5.37
C ILE A 7 -16.61 6.91 6.65
N SER A 8 -15.92 6.99 7.80
CA SER A 8 -16.59 6.93 9.12
C SER A 8 -17.54 8.11 9.33
N MET A 9 -18.52 7.94 10.22
CA MET A 9 -19.43 9.04 10.60
C MET A 9 -18.63 10.26 11.10
N PHE A 10 -17.56 10.02 11.84
CA PHE A 10 -16.70 11.10 12.32
C PHE A 10 -16.03 11.87 11.18
N MET A 11 -15.49 11.16 10.19
CA MET A 11 -14.92 11.79 8.99
C MET A 11 -15.99 12.59 8.22
N LYS A 12 -17.24 12.09 8.13
CA LYS A 12 -18.35 12.82 7.51
C LYS A 12 -18.64 14.15 8.23
N VAL A 13 -18.60 14.16 9.56
CA VAL A 13 -18.76 15.40 10.34
C VAL A 13 -17.61 16.38 10.03
N LEU A 14 -16.36 15.89 10.02
CA LEU A 14 -15.20 16.72 9.72
C LEU A 14 -15.28 17.35 8.32
N LEU A 15 -15.75 16.58 7.33
CA LEU A 15 -15.93 17.12 5.97
C LEU A 15 -17.05 18.18 5.89
N ARG A 16 -18.10 18.05 6.69
CA ARG A 16 -19.18 19.07 6.74
C ARG A 16 -18.72 20.43 7.29
N ILE A 17 -17.68 20.42 8.12
CA ILE A 17 -17.09 21.64 8.70
C ILE A 17 -15.78 22.03 7.99
N ASP A 18 -15.57 21.54 6.77
CA ASP A 18 -14.40 21.80 5.93
C ASP A 18 -13.03 21.41 6.56
N ALA A 19 -13.04 20.52 7.54
CA ALA A 19 -11.81 20.01 8.17
C ALA A 19 -11.20 18.83 7.37
N VAL A 20 -11.02 19.02 6.05
CA VAL A 20 -10.65 17.98 5.07
C VAL A 20 -9.33 17.30 5.43
N LYS A 21 -8.30 18.07 5.80
CA LYS A 21 -6.97 17.53 6.18
C LYS A 21 -7.05 16.61 7.39
N ILE A 22 -7.89 16.95 8.35
CA ILE A 22 -8.10 16.14 9.56
C ILE A 22 -8.87 14.87 9.19
N ALA A 23 -9.95 14.98 8.40
CA ALA A 23 -10.71 13.83 7.90
C ALA A 23 -9.80 12.86 7.14
N TRP A 24 -8.90 13.37 6.29
CA TRP A 24 -7.92 12.57 5.55
C TRP A 24 -6.96 11.83 6.48
N ALA A 25 -6.44 12.48 7.51
CA ALA A 25 -5.57 11.83 8.50
C ALA A 25 -6.29 10.69 9.24
N PHE A 26 -7.57 10.88 9.58
CA PHE A 26 -8.39 9.87 10.27
C PHE A 26 -8.72 8.64 9.41
N ARG A 27 -8.55 8.68 8.07
CA ARG A 27 -8.76 7.50 7.23
C ARG A 27 -7.87 6.31 7.65
N ARG A 28 -6.67 6.60 8.16
CA ARG A 28 -5.73 5.56 8.62
C ARG A 28 -6.15 4.85 9.91
N LEU A 29 -7.07 5.44 10.64
CA LEU A 29 -7.69 4.84 11.82
C LEU A 29 -8.99 4.10 11.46
N TYR A 30 -9.54 4.35 10.27
CA TYR A 30 -10.79 3.76 9.83
C TYR A 30 -10.56 2.42 9.16
N CYS A 31 -11.08 1.36 9.80
CA CYS A 31 -11.15 0.03 9.21
C CYS A 31 -12.53 -0.55 9.55
N PRO A 32 -13.39 -0.82 8.55
CA PRO A 32 -14.80 -1.15 8.76
C PRO A 32 -15.01 -2.62 9.16
N VAL A 33 -14.26 -3.09 10.12
CA VAL A 33 -14.34 -4.47 10.63
C VAL A 33 -14.42 -4.50 12.17
N LYS A 34 -14.87 -5.63 12.72
CA LYS A 34 -14.92 -5.84 14.16
C LYS A 34 -13.53 -5.81 14.79
N LYS A 35 -13.45 -5.56 16.10
CA LYS A 35 -12.18 -5.50 16.83
C LYS A 35 -11.42 -6.83 16.82
N ASP A 36 -12.13 -7.94 16.78
CA ASP A 36 -11.61 -9.31 16.75
C ASP A 36 -11.25 -9.81 15.33
N ALA A 37 -11.58 -9.07 14.28
CA ALA A 37 -11.23 -9.40 12.91
C ALA A 37 -9.70 -9.42 12.71
N LEU A 38 -9.19 -10.35 11.91
CA LEU A 38 -7.77 -10.42 11.52
C LEU A 38 -7.55 -9.59 10.25
N VAL A 39 -6.62 -8.64 10.33
CA VAL A 39 -6.35 -7.67 9.24
C VAL A 39 -4.92 -7.80 8.76
N LEU A 40 -4.75 -8.00 7.45
CA LEU A 40 -3.48 -7.93 6.73
C LEU A 40 -3.28 -6.54 6.15
N GLU A 41 -2.04 -6.08 6.10
CA GLU A 41 -1.61 -4.97 5.24
C GLU A 41 -0.53 -5.44 4.29
N VAL A 42 -0.75 -5.23 3.00
CA VAL A 42 0.19 -5.50 1.90
C VAL A 42 0.86 -4.20 1.49
N GLY A 43 2.19 -4.20 1.36
CA GLY A 43 2.98 -3.00 1.14
C GLY A 43 3.00 -2.09 2.37
N SER A 44 3.23 -2.67 3.56
CA SER A 44 3.08 -1.96 4.84
C SER A 44 4.11 -0.85 5.08
N GLY A 45 5.30 -0.98 4.53
CA GLY A 45 6.33 0.03 4.55
C GLY A 45 6.75 0.54 5.93
N GLY A 46 7.13 1.82 5.96
CA GLY A 46 7.58 2.52 7.17
C GLY A 46 6.46 3.14 8.01
N SER A 47 5.19 3.02 7.58
CA SER A 47 4.07 3.65 8.27
C SER A 47 2.78 2.84 8.13
N PRO A 48 2.72 1.64 8.72
CA PRO A 48 1.54 0.76 8.60
C PRO A 48 0.29 1.33 9.25
N TYR A 49 -0.87 0.88 8.77
CA TYR A 49 -2.16 1.15 9.39
C TYR A 49 -2.22 0.56 10.81
N HIS A 50 -2.74 1.33 11.74
CA HIS A 50 -2.81 0.92 13.16
C HIS A 50 -3.65 -0.34 13.36
N ARG A 51 -4.64 -0.55 12.49
CA ARG A 51 -5.57 -1.68 12.60
C ARG A 51 -5.00 -2.98 12.03
N ALA A 52 -3.96 -2.92 11.19
CA ALA A 52 -3.30 -4.11 10.66
C ALA A 52 -2.72 -4.96 11.80
N ASN A 53 -2.97 -6.27 11.74
CA ASN A 53 -2.46 -7.25 12.70
C ASN A 53 -1.22 -7.98 12.17
N VAL A 54 -1.18 -8.18 10.86
CA VAL A 54 -0.08 -8.81 10.11
C VAL A 54 0.34 -7.85 9.02
N LEU A 55 1.63 -7.74 8.80
CA LEU A 55 2.24 -6.90 7.78
C LEU A 55 2.90 -7.77 6.71
N LEU A 56 2.85 -7.32 5.47
CA LEU A 56 3.65 -7.88 4.38
C LEU A 56 4.27 -6.73 3.60
N ASP A 57 5.53 -6.90 3.22
CA ASP A 57 6.24 -5.99 2.31
C ASP A 57 7.16 -6.81 1.41
N ALA A 58 7.43 -6.32 0.21
CA ALA A 58 8.31 -7.02 -0.72
C ALA A 58 9.79 -6.93 -0.33
N TYR A 59 10.18 -5.83 0.32
CA TYR A 59 11.59 -5.51 0.55
C TYR A 59 11.84 -5.06 1.98
N GLU A 60 12.95 -5.50 2.58
CA GLU A 60 13.43 -4.99 3.86
C GLU A 60 13.92 -3.55 3.73
N ASP A 61 14.69 -3.27 2.68
CA ASP A 61 15.14 -1.93 2.30
C ASP A 61 14.78 -1.65 0.85
N THR A 62 14.19 -0.48 0.58
CA THR A 62 13.85 -0.10 -0.80
C THR A 62 13.91 1.40 -1.00
N ARG A 63 14.32 1.78 -2.21
CA ARG A 63 14.31 3.14 -2.72
C ARG A 63 12.89 3.72 -2.84
N GLU A 64 11.90 2.87 -3.13
CA GLU A 64 10.48 3.26 -3.22
C GLU A 64 9.96 3.87 -1.91
N ARG A 65 10.49 3.41 -0.77
CA ARG A 65 10.23 4.01 0.54
C ARG A 65 11.19 5.16 0.90
N HIS A 66 11.97 5.66 -0.03
CA HIS A 66 13.03 6.63 0.27
C HIS A 66 13.96 6.16 1.40
N TRP A 67 14.26 4.86 1.43
CA TRP A 67 15.08 4.19 2.47
C TRP A 67 14.50 4.33 3.89
N ALA A 68 13.21 4.66 4.05
CA ALA A 68 12.57 4.62 5.35
C ALA A 68 12.55 3.18 5.88
N PRO A 69 12.93 2.96 7.16
CA PRO A 69 12.98 1.60 7.72
C PRO A 69 11.61 0.91 7.68
N LEU A 70 11.61 -0.37 7.36
CA LEU A 70 10.44 -1.21 7.48
C LEU A 70 9.99 -1.30 8.95
N VAL A 71 8.70 -1.13 9.19
CA VAL A 71 8.13 -1.30 10.54
C VAL A 71 7.80 -2.76 10.77
N THR A 72 8.40 -3.34 11.81
CA THR A 72 8.24 -4.75 12.20
C THR A 72 7.76 -4.90 13.65
N ASP A 73 6.92 -3.96 14.12
CA ASP A 73 6.38 -3.93 15.49
C ASP A 73 5.30 -4.99 15.77
N ARG A 74 4.96 -5.80 14.78
CA ARG A 74 4.01 -6.91 14.80
C ARG A 74 4.44 -7.97 13.77
N PRO A 75 3.76 -9.14 13.68
CA PRO A 75 4.11 -10.14 12.67
C PRO A 75 4.25 -9.52 11.27
N CYS A 76 5.44 -9.64 10.69
CA CYS A 76 5.79 -9.09 9.39
C CYS A 76 6.42 -10.20 8.54
N VAL A 77 5.96 -10.31 7.29
CA VAL A 77 6.39 -11.31 6.31
C VAL A 77 6.94 -10.58 5.10
N LEU A 78 8.06 -11.03 4.57
CA LEU A 78 8.57 -10.57 3.28
C LEU A 78 7.95 -11.42 2.17
N GLY A 79 7.38 -10.75 1.16
CA GLY A 79 6.73 -11.40 0.03
C GLY A 79 6.11 -10.39 -0.92
N TYR A 80 5.82 -10.85 -2.15
CA TYR A 80 5.21 -10.03 -3.19
C TYR A 80 3.68 -10.09 -3.12
N GLY A 81 3.01 -8.98 -3.49
CA GLY A 81 1.57 -8.87 -3.47
C GLY A 81 0.88 -9.77 -4.50
N GLU A 82 1.57 -10.08 -5.60
CA GLU A 82 1.12 -10.99 -6.67
C GLU A 82 1.16 -12.47 -6.28
N ARG A 83 1.76 -12.79 -5.12
CA ARG A 83 1.93 -14.18 -4.65
C ARG A 83 2.04 -14.21 -3.12
N LEU A 84 0.91 -14.03 -2.46
CA LEU A 84 0.85 -13.90 -1.02
C LEU A 84 1.08 -15.26 -0.30
N PRO A 85 2.02 -15.35 0.66
CA PRO A 85 2.32 -16.60 1.36
C PRO A 85 1.33 -16.90 2.49
N PHE A 86 0.03 -16.71 2.25
CA PHE A 86 -1.02 -16.91 3.24
C PHE A 86 -2.09 -17.86 2.73
N LYS A 87 -2.72 -18.59 3.66
CA LYS A 87 -3.86 -19.47 3.39
C LYS A 87 -5.08 -18.70 2.89
N ASP A 88 -5.95 -19.38 2.18
CA ASP A 88 -7.17 -18.81 1.63
C ASP A 88 -8.09 -18.31 2.73
N LYS A 89 -8.65 -17.10 2.50
CA LYS A 89 -9.67 -16.47 3.38
C LYS A 89 -9.31 -16.43 4.87
N VAL A 90 -8.01 -16.50 5.19
CA VAL A 90 -7.54 -16.44 6.58
C VAL A 90 -7.72 -15.06 7.21
N PHE A 91 -7.73 -14.01 6.40
CA PHE A 91 -7.97 -12.65 6.85
C PHE A 91 -9.42 -12.23 6.68
N ASP A 92 -9.95 -11.48 7.65
CA ASP A 92 -11.25 -10.86 7.53
C ASP A 92 -11.19 -9.60 6.66
N PHE A 93 -10.01 -8.95 6.60
CA PHE A 93 -9.81 -7.73 5.84
C PHE A 93 -8.36 -7.58 5.39
N VAL A 94 -8.14 -7.04 4.19
CA VAL A 94 -6.81 -6.67 3.69
C VAL A 94 -6.78 -5.19 3.33
N ILE A 95 -5.67 -4.55 3.66
CA ILE A 95 -5.35 -3.17 3.28
C ILE A 95 -4.22 -3.22 2.27
N ALA A 96 -4.37 -2.57 1.13
CA ALA A 96 -3.33 -2.35 0.12
C ALA A 96 -3.33 -0.84 -0.20
N SER A 97 -2.41 -0.10 0.43
CA SER A 97 -2.36 1.35 0.32
C SER A 97 -1.02 1.78 -0.27
N HIS A 98 -1.05 2.40 -1.44
CA HIS A 98 0.13 2.80 -2.20
C HIS A 98 1.07 1.63 -2.51
N VAL A 99 0.51 0.58 -3.12
CA VAL A 99 1.26 -0.62 -3.52
C VAL A 99 0.77 -1.19 -4.86
N LEU A 100 -0.53 -1.14 -5.16
CA LEU A 100 -1.05 -1.68 -6.43
C LEU A 100 -0.44 -0.99 -7.65
N GLU A 101 -0.20 0.32 -7.57
CA GLU A 101 0.39 1.10 -8.66
C GLU A 101 1.80 0.67 -9.07
N HIS A 102 2.51 -0.05 -8.19
CA HIS A 102 3.84 -0.60 -8.47
C HIS A 102 3.79 -2.00 -9.11
N SER A 103 2.63 -2.66 -9.09
CA SER A 103 2.49 -4.03 -9.62
C SER A 103 2.67 -4.08 -11.14
N SER A 104 3.45 -5.04 -11.61
CA SER A 104 3.55 -5.38 -13.03
C SER A 104 2.42 -6.30 -13.49
N ASP A 105 1.80 -7.04 -12.56
CA ASP A 105 0.70 -7.98 -12.79
C ASP A 105 -0.48 -7.67 -11.86
N PRO A 106 -1.29 -6.65 -12.19
CA PRO A 106 -2.42 -6.25 -11.36
C PRO A 106 -3.50 -7.35 -11.25
N GLU A 107 -3.65 -8.23 -12.25
CA GLU A 107 -4.58 -9.35 -12.21
C GLU A 107 -4.22 -10.32 -11.07
N SER A 108 -2.97 -10.77 -11.03
CA SER A 108 -2.48 -11.66 -9.97
C SER A 108 -2.53 -10.95 -8.61
N PHE A 109 -2.14 -9.68 -8.54
CA PHE A 109 -2.21 -8.90 -7.31
C PHE A 109 -3.63 -8.85 -6.73
N LEU A 110 -4.63 -8.48 -7.54
CA LEU A 110 -6.03 -8.37 -7.10
C LEU A 110 -6.62 -9.74 -6.76
N SER A 111 -6.29 -10.78 -7.54
CA SER A 111 -6.70 -12.16 -7.27
C SER A 111 -6.17 -12.68 -5.94
N GLU A 112 -4.92 -12.35 -5.59
CA GLU A 112 -4.32 -12.74 -4.32
C GLU A 112 -4.95 -12.01 -3.12
N LEU A 113 -5.28 -10.72 -3.26
CA LEU A 113 -6.05 -10.02 -2.22
C LEU A 113 -7.40 -10.70 -1.99
N GLU A 114 -8.12 -11.05 -3.07
CA GLU A 114 -9.37 -11.81 -2.96
C GLU A 114 -9.17 -13.19 -2.34
N ARG A 115 -8.11 -13.90 -2.72
CA ARG A 115 -7.83 -15.23 -2.20
C ARG A 115 -7.62 -15.23 -0.70
N VAL A 116 -6.80 -14.33 -0.18
CA VAL A 116 -6.40 -14.35 1.25
C VAL A 116 -7.41 -13.69 2.18
N ALA A 117 -8.28 -12.80 1.69
CA ALA A 117 -9.17 -12.01 2.53
C ALA A 117 -10.65 -12.07 2.10
N LYS A 118 -11.57 -11.80 3.05
CA LYS A 118 -13.03 -11.73 2.81
C LYS A 118 -13.49 -10.37 2.29
N ALA A 119 -12.73 -9.32 2.61
CA ALA A 119 -13.01 -7.95 2.23
C ALA A 119 -11.70 -7.14 2.27
N GLY A 120 -11.69 -5.94 1.70
CA GLY A 120 -10.49 -5.13 1.77
C GLY A 120 -10.67 -3.68 1.35
N TYR A 121 -9.55 -2.99 1.37
CA TYR A 121 -9.39 -1.62 0.99
C TYR A 121 -8.14 -1.46 0.12
N ILE A 122 -8.30 -0.78 -1.00
CA ILE A 122 -7.22 -0.40 -1.92
C ILE A 122 -7.18 1.14 -1.99
N GLU A 123 -5.99 1.71 -1.84
CA GLU A 123 -5.74 3.15 -2.02
C GLU A 123 -4.52 3.34 -2.92
N THR A 124 -4.66 4.15 -3.96
CA THR A 124 -3.57 4.51 -4.90
C THR A 124 -3.67 5.99 -5.21
N PRO A 125 -2.62 6.63 -5.74
CA PRO A 125 -2.78 7.88 -6.46
C PRO A 125 -3.84 7.69 -7.57
N ASP A 126 -4.68 8.70 -7.79
CA ASP A 126 -5.63 8.66 -8.91
C ASP A 126 -4.90 8.82 -10.25
N ALA A 127 -5.44 8.22 -11.31
CA ALA A 127 -4.88 8.31 -12.66
C ALA A 127 -4.69 9.76 -13.13
N PHE A 128 -5.51 10.70 -12.65
CA PHE A 128 -5.33 12.12 -12.93
C PHE A 128 -4.02 12.64 -12.31
N MET A 129 -3.77 12.31 -11.05
CA MET A 129 -2.53 12.68 -10.37
C MET A 129 -1.32 12.03 -11.04
N GLU A 130 -1.41 10.75 -11.40
CA GLU A 130 -0.35 10.00 -12.03
C GLU A 130 0.05 10.58 -13.40
N ARG A 131 -0.90 11.13 -14.15
CA ARG A 131 -0.63 11.79 -15.45
C ARG A 131 0.01 13.16 -15.30
N ILE A 132 -0.35 13.92 -14.27
CA ILE A 132 0.25 15.23 -14.00
C ILE A 132 1.67 15.08 -13.46
N ASN A 133 1.89 14.09 -12.58
CA ASN A 133 3.13 13.86 -11.88
C ASN A 133 3.49 12.37 -11.91
N PRO A 134 3.91 11.85 -13.09
CA PRO A 134 4.22 10.44 -13.24
C PRO A 134 5.39 10.04 -12.34
N TYR A 135 5.12 9.12 -11.42
CA TYR A 135 6.15 8.56 -10.58
C TYR A 135 6.98 7.53 -11.36
N TRP A 136 8.28 7.54 -11.15
CA TRP A 136 9.26 6.76 -11.90
C TRP A 136 9.15 5.24 -11.69
N ASP A 137 8.51 4.81 -10.61
CA ASP A 137 8.31 3.41 -10.21
C ASP A 137 6.83 2.97 -10.25
N HIS A 138 5.91 3.85 -10.64
CA HIS A 138 4.52 3.49 -10.83
C HIS A 138 4.30 2.89 -12.23
N ARG A 139 3.82 1.66 -12.24
CA ARG A 139 3.53 0.87 -13.45
C ARG A 139 2.10 1.02 -13.95
N LEU A 140 1.21 1.50 -13.09
CA LEU A 140 -0.23 1.57 -13.37
C LEU A 140 -0.77 2.97 -13.14
N GLU A 141 -1.73 3.36 -13.99
CA GLU A 141 -2.69 4.41 -13.72
C GLU A 141 -3.97 3.76 -13.18
N VAL A 142 -4.40 4.14 -12.00
CA VAL A 142 -5.57 3.55 -11.33
C VAL A 142 -6.61 4.62 -11.06
N SER A 143 -7.86 4.35 -11.39
CA SER A 143 -9.01 5.21 -11.06
C SER A 143 -10.21 4.36 -10.62
N HIS A 144 -11.23 5.01 -10.09
CA HIS A 144 -12.47 4.36 -9.68
C HIS A 144 -13.64 4.95 -10.45
N LYS A 145 -14.37 4.11 -11.19
CA LYS A 145 -15.53 4.51 -11.96
C LYS A 145 -16.63 3.45 -11.88
N ASP A 146 -17.86 3.87 -11.65
CA ASP A 146 -19.06 3.01 -11.67
C ASP A 146 -18.95 1.76 -10.80
N GLY A 147 -18.32 1.89 -9.62
CA GLY A 147 -18.15 0.78 -8.68
C GLY A 147 -16.99 -0.17 -9.01
N LYS A 148 -16.17 0.15 -10.01
CA LYS A 148 -15.03 -0.68 -10.45
C LYS A 148 -13.73 0.08 -10.37
N LEU A 149 -12.63 -0.62 -10.12
CA LEU A 149 -11.29 -0.10 -10.43
C LEU A 149 -11.10 -0.11 -11.94
N VAL A 150 -10.62 1.00 -12.48
CA VAL A 150 -10.21 1.12 -13.89
C VAL A 150 -8.70 1.27 -13.90
N ILE A 151 -8.03 0.27 -14.47
CA ILE A 151 -6.57 0.15 -14.43
C ILE A 151 -6.04 0.25 -15.86
N LYS A 152 -5.02 1.08 -16.04
CA LYS A 152 -4.27 1.16 -17.29
C LYS A 152 -2.80 0.85 -17.00
N LYS A 153 -2.26 -0.15 -17.66
CA LYS A 153 -0.85 -0.52 -17.62
C LYS A 153 -0.02 0.50 -18.40
N LYS A 154 1.13 0.90 -17.87
CA LYS A 154 2.11 1.73 -18.59
C LYS A 154 3.14 0.80 -19.21
N SER A 155 3.46 1.02 -20.50
CA SER A 155 4.51 0.27 -21.21
C SER A 155 5.93 0.75 -20.86
N GLU A 156 6.03 1.94 -20.28
CA GLU A 156 7.28 2.56 -19.87
C GLU A 156 7.01 3.73 -18.92
N TRP A 157 8.04 4.19 -18.23
CA TRP A 157 7.98 5.47 -17.56
C TRP A 157 8.21 6.57 -18.60
N CYS A 158 7.14 7.25 -18.97
CA CYS A 158 7.18 8.35 -19.92
C CYS A 158 6.83 9.65 -19.20
N ILE A 159 7.68 10.64 -19.35
CA ILE A 159 7.39 12.02 -18.98
C ILE A 159 7.15 12.80 -20.27
N ASP A 160 5.98 13.37 -20.40
CA ASP A 160 5.78 14.45 -21.37
C ASP A 160 6.64 15.63 -20.95
N GLN A 161 7.71 15.88 -21.70
CA GLN A 161 8.73 16.88 -21.34
C GLN A 161 8.15 18.28 -21.29
N GLU A 162 7.22 18.62 -22.16
CA GLU A 162 6.59 19.94 -22.17
C GLU A 162 5.68 20.13 -20.97
N ILE A 163 4.81 19.17 -20.67
CA ILE A 163 3.96 19.19 -19.49
C ILE A 163 4.79 19.16 -18.21
N SER A 164 5.83 18.34 -18.15
CA SER A 164 6.72 18.25 -16.99
C SER A 164 7.44 19.55 -16.72
N GLN A 165 7.97 20.22 -17.76
CA GLN A 165 8.63 21.53 -17.62
C GLN A 165 7.64 22.60 -17.16
N LEU A 166 6.42 22.60 -17.70
CA LEU A 166 5.37 23.53 -17.30
C LEU A 166 4.94 23.28 -15.84
N TYR A 167 4.78 22.01 -15.47
CA TYR A 167 4.42 21.62 -14.12
C TYR A 167 5.51 22.01 -13.11
N GLU A 168 6.78 21.62 -13.35
CA GLU A 168 7.90 21.94 -12.46
C GLU A 168 8.09 23.45 -12.29
N ALA A 169 8.04 24.22 -13.36
CA ALA A 169 8.31 25.67 -13.35
C ALA A 169 7.20 26.48 -12.68
N ARG A 170 5.94 26.08 -12.80
CA ARG A 170 4.78 26.92 -12.46
C ARG A 170 3.77 26.27 -11.54
N ALA A 171 3.41 25.02 -11.75
CA ALA A 171 2.26 24.34 -11.12
C ALA A 171 2.64 23.45 -9.92
N LYS A 172 3.85 22.90 -9.85
CA LYS A 172 4.25 21.94 -8.82
C LYS A 172 4.01 22.44 -7.39
N ASN A 173 4.41 23.68 -7.12
CA ASN A 173 4.22 24.26 -5.78
C ASN A 173 2.74 24.44 -5.42
N ILE A 174 1.89 24.75 -6.41
CA ILE A 174 0.46 24.94 -6.20
C ILE A 174 -0.20 23.56 -6.04
N ILE A 175 0.03 22.65 -6.96
CA ILE A 175 -0.63 21.33 -6.97
C ILE A 175 -0.14 20.48 -5.80
N ALA A 176 1.16 20.22 -5.70
CA ALA A 176 1.70 19.28 -4.72
C ALA A 176 1.67 19.81 -3.28
N LYS A 177 1.97 21.11 -3.08
CA LYS A 177 2.08 21.69 -1.72
C LYS A 177 0.77 22.28 -1.21
N LYS A 178 -0.17 22.62 -2.07
CA LYS A 178 -1.44 23.26 -1.69
C LYS A 178 -2.65 22.42 -2.10
N THR A 179 -2.88 22.22 -3.40
CA THR A 179 -4.12 21.63 -3.90
C THR A 179 -4.32 20.18 -3.44
N ILE A 180 -3.31 19.32 -3.58
CA ILE A 180 -3.41 17.91 -3.14
C ILE A 180 -3.65 17.81 -1.62
N PRO A 181 -2.91 18.51 -0.73
CA PRO A 181 -3.20 18.49 0.70
C PRO A 181 -4.55 19.09 1.11
N GLU A 182 -5.10 19.99 0.31
CA GLU A 182 -6.43 20.58 0.55
C GLU A 182 -7.56 19.67 0.03
N HIS A 183 -7.31 18.91 -1.03
CA HIS A 183 -8.29 18.04 -1.71
C HIS A 183 -7.79 16.59 -1.87
N PRO A 184 -7.30 15.95 -0.79
CA PRO A 184 -6.63 14.64 -0.92
C PRO A 184 -7.57 13.53 -1.37
N PHE A 185 -8.87 13.64 -1.14
CA PHE A 185 -9.86 12.65 -1.57
C PHE A 185 -10.06 12.61 -3.08
N GLU A 186 -9.83 13.72 -3.76
CA GLU A 186 -9.96 13.90 -5.21
C GLU A 186 -8.70 13.40 -5.97
N PHE A 187 -7.56 13.37 -5.29
CA PHE A 187 -6.29 12.94 -5.88
C PHE A 187 -5.90 11.50 -5.55
N HIS A 188 -6.76 10.78 -4.84
CA HIS A 188 -6.52 9.38 -4.51
C HIS A 188 -7.74 8.53 -4.84
N THR A 189 -7.52 7.44 -5.56
CA THR A 189 -8.48 6.37 -5.72
C THR A 189 -8.57 5.60 -4.42
N ARG A 190 -9.80 5.45 -3.89
CA ARG A 190 -10.10 4.72 -2.65
C ARG A 190 -11.21 3.73 -2.92
N PHE A 191 -10.89 2.44 -2.79
CA PHE A 191 -11.79 1.38 -3.17
C PHE A 191 -11.96 0.36 -2.04
N TYR A 192 -13.18 0.26 -1.53
CA TYR A 192 -13.56 -0.78 -0.56
C TYR A 192 -14.31 -1.88 -1.28
N TRP A 193 -13.96 -3.12 -1.00
CA TRP A 193 -14.58 -4.28 -1.63
C TRP A 193 -14.97 -5.35 -0.61
N LYS A 194 -15.88 -6.25 -0.99
CA LYS A 194 -16.31 -7.39 -0.19
C LYS A 194 -16.56 -8.57 -1.13
N SER A 195 -15.98 -9.71 -0.80
CA SER A 195 -16.02 -10.97 -1.53
C SER A 195 -15.31 -10.93 -2.88
N ARG A 196 -15.48 -9.89 -3.67
CA ARG A 196 -14.90 -9.73 -5.01
C ARG A 196 -14.47 -8.29 -5.24
N ILE A 197 -13.41 -8.12 -6.04
CA ILE A 197 -12.92 -6.84 -6.55
C ILE A 197 -13.41 -6.68 -7.99
N ASP A 198 -14.31 -5.73 -8.22
CA ASP A 198 -14.71 -5.41 -9.59
C ASP A 198 -13.68 -4.47 -10.20
N TYR A 199 -13.06 -4.90 -11.30
CA TYR A 199 -12.06 -4.10 -12.02
C TYR A 199 -12.17 -4.26 -13.53
N LEU A 200 -11.56 -3.33 -14.25
CA LEU A 200 -11.39 -3.34 -15.70
C LEU A 200 -9.96 -2.92 -16.03
N ILE A 201 -9.21 -3.75 -16.74
CA ILE A 201 -7.94 -3.36 -17.34
C ILE A 201 -8.22 -2.92 -18.76
N VAL A 202 -7.95 -1.64 -19.07
CA VAL A 202 -8.31 -1.04 -20.36
C VAL A 202 -7.37 -1.42 -21.50
N ASN A 203 -6.17 -1.92 -21.15
CA ASN A 203 -5.14 -2.35 -22.10
C ASN A 203 -4.44 -3.63 -21.59
N PRO A 204 -5.14 -4.77 -21.53
CA PRO A 204 -4.63 -5.99 -20.88
C PRO A 204 -3.34 -6.52 -21.52
N ASP A 205 -3.17 -6.33 -22.82
CA ASP A 205 -2.03 -6.84 -23.59
C ASP A 205 -0.74 -5.99 -23.41
N THR A 206 -0.82 -4.87 -22.68
CA THR A 206 0.35 -4.04 -22.41
C THR A 206 1.24 -4.69 -21.36
N ASP A 207 2.51 -4.85 -21.69
CA ASP A 207 3.54 -5.30 -20.74
C ASP A 207 3.93 -4.15 -19.79
N ALA A 208 3.82 -4.40 -18.48
CA ALA A 208 4.21 -3.47 -17.43
C ALA A 208 5.48 -3.94 -16.67
N THR A 209 6.25 -4.89 -17.20
CA THR A 209 7.45 -5.45 -16.55
C THR A 209 8.73 -4.64 -16.81
N TRP A 210 8.60 -3.49 -17.44
CA TRP A 210 9.74 -2.62 -17.79
C TRP A 210 10.62 -2.26 -16.58
N ASP A 211 11.92 -2.07 -16.83
CA ASP A 211 12.90 -1.71 -15.81
C ASP A 211 12.69 -0.28 -15.30
N VAL A 212 12.66 -0.16 -13.99
CA VAL A 212 12.53 1.14 -13.34
C VAL A 212 13.79 1.96 -13.54
N PRO A 213 13.70 3.21 -14.05
CA PRO A 213 14.86 4.04 -14.34
C PRO A 213 15.76 4.24 -13.10
N ASN A 214 17.07 4.11 -13.29
CA ASN A 214 18.04 4.34 -12.24
C ASN A 214 18.29 5.85 -12.05
N LEU A 215 17.32 6.55 -11.47
CA LEU A 215 17.44 7.97 -11.17
C LEU A 215 18.29 8.15 -9.92
N SER A 216 19.43 8.81 -10.07
CA SER A 216 20.34 9.16 -8.96
C SER A 216 19.78 10.34 -8.14
N HIS A 217 18.65 10.16 -7.48
CA HIS A 217 18.15 11.12 -6.52
C HIS A 217 18.48 10.66 -5.09
N SER A 218 19.58 11.15 -4.56
CA SER A 218 19.87 11.10 -3.12
C SER A 218 19.00 12.11 -2.38
N THR A 219 17.73 11.81 -2.19
CA THR A 219 16.92 12.55 -1.23
C THR A 219 17.11 11.90 0.14
N THR A 220 18.19 12.23 0.81
CA THR A 220 18.24 12.06 2.26
C THR A 220 17.09 12.88 2.84
N VAL A 221 16.11 12.19 3.43
CA VAL A 221 15.03 12.87 4.16
C VAL A 221 15.68 13.69 5.25
N ALA A 222 15.63 15.02 5.11
CA ALA A 222 16.23 15.92 6.09
C ALA A 222 15.62 15.66 7.46
N ASP A 223 16.45 15.32 8.43
CA ASP A 223 16.03 15.04 9.82
C ASP A 223 15.69 16.35 10.55
N THR A 224 14.58 16.97 10.11
CA THR A 224 14.10 18.23 10.71
C THR A 224 13.43 17.96 12.06
N PRO A 225 13.43 18.94 13.00
CA PRO A 225 12.71 18.82 14.28
C PRO A 225 11.23 18.48 14.08
N LYS A 226 10.60 19.01 13.03
CA LYS A 226 9.20 18.70 12.65
C LYS A 226 9.03 17.25 12.25
N ALA A 227 9.98 16.70 11.48
CA ALA A 227 9.96 15.28 11.07
C ALA A 227 10.17 14.36 12.29
N ARG A 228 11.04 14.71 13.22
CA ARG A 228 11.24 13.98 14.50
C ARG A 228 9.97 13.98 15.34
N PHE A 229 9.34 15.13 15.53
CA PHE A 229 8.07 15.24 16.27
C PHE A 229 6.97 14.39 15.60
N GLY A 230 6.86 14.44 14.28
CA GLY A 230 5.94 13.62 13.52
C GLY A 230 6.15 12.10 13.73
N ARG A 231 7.41 11.64 13.73
CA ARG A 231 7.75 10.24 14.01
C ARG A 231 7.38 9.81 15.43
N ILE A 232 7.69 10.65 16.44
CA ILE A 232 7.32 10.38 17.83
C ILE A 232 5.80 10.32 17.99
N PHE A 233 5.08 11.25 17.37
CA PHE A 233 3.61 11.28 17.41
C PHE A 233 3.01 10.03 16.76
N LEU A 234 3.49 9.62 15.57
CA LEU A 234 3.06 8.39 14.91
C LEU A 234 3.40 7.15 15.73
N TRP A 235 4.55 7.11 16.39
CA TRP A 235 4.93 6.03 17.30
C TRP A 235 3.96 5.93 18.49
N LEU A 236 3.62 7.06 19.12
CA LEU A 236 2.63 7.09 20.20
C LEU A 236 1.26 6.61 19.73
N ILE A 237 0.78 7.10 18.59
CA ILE A 237 -0.50 6.64 18.02
C ILE A 237 -0.46 5.12 17.77
N ARG A 238 0.60 4.59 17.16
CA ARG A 238 0.75 3.14 16.99
C ARG A 238 0.69 2.40 18.32
N LYS A 239 1.40 2.88 19.33
CA LYS A 239 1.41 2.26 20.66
C LYS A 239 0.02 2.19 21.31
N PHE A 240 -0.82 3.21 21.13
CA PHE A 240 -2.15 3.28 21.75
C PHE A 240 -3.27 2.65 20.91
N PHE A 241 -3.20 2.76 19.59
CA PHE A 241 -4.29 2.33 18.70
C PHE A 241 -4.03 0.97 18.03
N SER A 242 -2.79 0.47 18.00
CA SER A 242 -2.52 -0.89 17.53
C SER A 242 -2.88 -1.91 18.61
N GLN A 243 -3.32 -3.08 18.18
CA GLN A 243 -3.71 -4.18 19.07
C GLN A 243 -2.48 -4.99 19.54
N ASN A 244 -1.50 -4.34 20.16
CA ASN A 244 -0.18 -4.91 20.44
C ASN A 244 -0.24 -6.26 21.18
N ARG A 245 -1.08 -6.42 22.21
CA ARG A 245 -1.24 -7.67 22.94
C ARG A 245 -1.75 -8.81 22.07
N ARG A 246 -2.70 -8.50 21.19
CA ARG A 246 -3.24 -9.46 20.23
C ARG A 246 -2.22 -9.79 19.16
N ASN A 247 -1.57 -8.78 18.61
CA ASN A 247 -0.56 -8.94 17.55
C ASN A 247 0.59 -9.86 18.01
N SER A 248 1.05 -9.72 19.26
CA SER A 248 2.11 -10.57 19.83
C SER A 248 1.67 -12.03 20.07
N SER A 249 0.36 -12.31 20.12
CA SER A 249 -0.18 -13.66 20.30
C SER A 249 -0.52 -14.38 18.99
N ILE A 250 -0.36 -13.72 17.84
CA ILE A 250 -0.63 -14.33 16.54
C ILE A 250 0.48 -15.31 16.19
N ASP A 251 0.09 -16.57 16.04
CA ASP A 251 0.98 -17.61 15.50
C ASP A 251 0.97 -17.53 13.97
N ILE A 252 2.00 -16.86 13.43
CA ILE A 252 2.08 -16.60 11.99
C ILE A 252 2.15 -17.90 11.17
N PHE A 253 2.75 -18.97 11.70
CA PHE A 253 2.88 -20.24 10.98
C PHE A 253 1.56 -20.94 10.73
N LYS A 254 0.53 -20.70 11.55
CA LYS A 254 -0.81 -21.25 11.32
C LYS A 254 -1.53 -20.66 10.13
N ILE A 255 -1.15 -19.47 9.70
CA ILE A 255 -1.78 -18.72 8.62
C ILE A 255 -0.93 -18.68 7.35
N LEU A 256 0.34 -19.08 7.43
CA LEU A 256 1.24 -19.16 6.28
C LEU A 256 1.00 -20.44 5.47
N GLN A 257 1.23 -20.33 4.17
CA GLN A 257 1.40 -21.45 3.23
C GLN A 257 2.48 -21.11 2.21
N CYS A 258 3.08 -22.15 1.64
CA CYS A 258 4.02 -21.96 0.53
C CYS A 258 3.31 -21.35 -0.68
N PRO A 259 3.77 -20.22 -1.24
CA PRO A 259 3.12 -19.61 -2.38
C PRO A 259 3.27 -20.42 -3.68
N GLU A 260 4.21 -21.39 -3.74
CA GLU A 260 4.44 -22.25 -4.90
C GLU A 260 3.55 -23.49 -4.90
N CYS A 261 3.47 -24.20 -3.78
CA CYS A 261 2.81 -25.50 -3.70
C CYS A 261 1.65 -25.55 -2.69
N ALA A 262 1.29 -24.44 -2.08
CA ALA A 262 0.25 -24.28 -1.07
C ALA A 262 0.39 -25.22 0.16
N SER A 263 1.56 -25.85 0.36
CA SER A 263 1.82 -26.64 1.56
C SER A 263 1.96 -25.77 2.81
N ASP A 264 1.63 -26.33 3.97
CA ASP A 264 1.81 -25.65 5.24
C ASP A 264 3.30 -25.35 5.51
N ILE A 265 3.58 -24.13 5.93
CA ILE A 265 4.92 -23.71 6.35
C ILE A 265 5.04 -24.00 7.84
N ASN A 266 5.85 -25.01 8.19
CA ASN A 266 6.18 -25.33 9.57
C ASN A 266 7.33 -24.45 10.07
N LYS A 267 7.39 -24.22 11.38
CA LYS A 267 8.50 -23.53 12.02
C LYS A 267 9.80 -24.29 11.74
N ILE A 268 10.66 -23.72 10.91
CA ILE A 268 11.97 -24.30 10.59
C ILE A 268 12.93 -23.95 11.73
N ASP A 269 13.77 -24.91 12.12
CA ASP A 269 14.80 -24.65 13.11
C ASP A 269 15.84 -23.63 12.59
N SER A 270 16.56 -23.00 13.51
CA SER A 270 17.52 -21.94 13.18
C SER A 270 18.66 -22.39 12.25
N LYS A 271 19.01 -23.69 12.22
CA LYS A 271 20.06 -24.23 11.35
C LYS A 271 19.57 -24.32 9.90
N THR A 272 18.36 -24.81 9.71
CA THR A 272 17.71 -24.88 8.38
C THR A 272 17.48 -23.49 7.79
N MET A 273 17.09 -22.50 8.62
CA MET A 273 16.97 -21.10 8.21
C MET A 273 18.30 -20.50 7.77
N ALA A 274 19.40 -20.80 8.47
CA ALA A 274 20.74 -20.33 8.09
C ALA A 274 21.18 -20.92 6.74
N LYS A 275 20.85 -22.19 6.48
CA LYS A 275 21.15 -22.87 5.23
C LYS A 275 20.36 -22.30 4.05
N LEU A 276 19.05 -22.06 4.22
CA LEU A 276 18.20 -21.41 3.22
C LEU A 276 18.66 -19.99 2.88
N LYS A 277 19.04 -19.19 3.89
CA LYS A 277 19.60 -17.85 3.65
C LYS A 277 20.91 -17.90 2.85
N ALA A 278 21.76 -18.91 3.07
CA ALA A 278 23.00 -19.08 2.34
C ALA A 278 22.75 -19.50 0.86
N GLU A 279 21.74 -20.33 0.60
CA GLU A 279 21.36 -20.78 -0.74
C GLU A 279 20.70 -19.65 -1.57
N ILE A 280 19.93 -18.75 -0.93
CA ILE A 280 19.31 -17.59 -1.59
C ILE A 280 20.35 -16.47 -1.86
N ALA A 281 21.43 -16.42 -1.08
CA ALA A 281 22.48 -15.40 -1.23
C ALA A 281 23.54 -15.72 -2.30
N THR A 282 23.46 -16.88 -2.97
CA THR A 282 24.29 -17.18 -4.15
C THR A 282 23.59 -16.70 -5.42
N PRO A 283 24.06 -15.62 -6.07
CA PRO A 283 23.52 -15.21 -7.37
C PRO A 283 23.88 -16.27 -8.40
N PHE A 284 22.92 -16.61 -9.25
CA PHE A 284 23.13 -17.33 -10.51
C PHE A 284 23.89 -16.47 -11.50
#